data_d0a259f2648d0bf6c80f6f3f743b9da7
#
_entry.id   d0a259f2648d0bf6c80f6f3f743b9da7
#
_cell.length_a   1.000
_cell.length_b   1.000
_cell.length_c   1.000
_cell.angle_alpha   90.00
_cell.angle_beta   90.00
_cell.angle_gamma   90.00
#
_symmetry.space_group_name_H-M   'P 1'
#
loop_
_entity.id
_entity.type
_entity.pdbx_description
1 polymer ?
#
loop_
_entity_poly.entity_id
_entity_poly.type
_entity_poly.pdbx_seq_one_letter_code
_entity_poly.pdbx_strand_id
1 'polypeptide(L)'
;MALTKLTKNLIDGNFDATITGGTGIDVVTNSPNNFTISNTLIDVTVSFNTPTGQGLTYTTPSSSIGQAGSVYGPQTFTITKSGDTLSGTASIAGLPNGLTISSQSYNNTNPGNVLTITLGGVFPSANSLNTNLTISGLTVTAQPATVNYLVIAGGGGGNIYNGGGGGAGGYRSAYNNETSGGGGSAETALTLQLATNYTVTVGAGGAPGTSSANYYRGYNGSDSVFSTITSTGGGAGGSRSGDSNSAGQTGGAGGGGGSISSGGNAAGSGTTNQGYAGGNGADGGHYLGGGGGGAGGAGSGVNPGTGSGGSGVASTITGSSVTRAGGGGGGANTSPGSGGSGGGGAGTTSYTLNSGTANTGSGGGSGGVGGTISGGNGGSGIVILRYVNTYTLTATGTLVHSTATDGSDKVTSLTAGTGNIQLN
;
A
#
# COMPACT_ATOMS: atom_id res chain seq x y z
N MET A 1 -43.57 -18.64 -3.79
CA MET A 1 -42.36 -18.70 -4.66
C MET A 1 -41.36 -17.69 -4.14
N ALA A 2 -40.18 -18.12 -3.79
CA ALA A 2 -39.17 -17.23 -3.23
C ALA A 2 -38.47 -16.45 -4.38
N LEU A 3 -38.33 -15.13 -4.21
CA LEU A 3 -37.53 -14.32 -5.13
C LEU A 3 -36.05 -14.56 -4.87
N THR A 4 -35.34 -14.98 -5.88
CA THR A 4 -33.91 -15.17 -5.81
C THR A 4 -33.18 -13.88 -6.18
N LYS A 5 -32.10 -13.62 -5.50
CA LYS A 5 -31.10 -12.55 -5.56
C LYS A 5 -30.97 -11.84 -6.92
N LEU A 6 -31.10 -10.53 -6.92
CA LEU A 6 -30.77 -9.63 -8.02
C LEU A 6 -29.50 -8.85 -7.70
N THR A 7 -28.52 -8.88 -8.59
CA THR A 7 -27.25 -8.15 -8.42
C THR A 7 -27.06 -7.16 -9.56
N LYS A 8 -26.82 -5.90 -9.27
CA LYS A 8 -26.43 -4.92 -10.28
C LYS A 8 -25.58 -3.78 -9.78
N ASN A 9 -24.80 -3.21 -10.70
CA ASN A 9 -23.75 -2.21 -10.46
C ASN A 9 -24.29 -0.77 -10.43
N LEU A 10 -23.78 0.07 -9.51
CA LEU A 10 -24.16 1.46 -9.28
C LEU A 10 -22.95 2.38 -9.31
N ILE A 11 -23.06 3.52 -10.01
CA ILE A 11 -22.09 4.63 -9.91
C ILE A 11 -22.78 5.96 -9.73
N ASP A 12 -22.11 6.86 -8.99
CA ASP A 12 -22.50 8.26 -8.69
C ASP A 12 -23.80 8.47 -7.92
N GLY A 13 -23.73 8.25 -6.65
CA GLY A 13 -24.40 9.00 -5.58
C GLY A 13 -25.92 9.08 -5.55
N ASN A 14 -26.63 9.01 -6.64
CA ASN A 14 -28.09 9.06 -6.71
C ASN A 14 -28.67 7.89 -7.50
N PHE A 15 -29.70 7.23 -6.97
CA PHE A 15 -30.44 6.24 -7.73
C PHE A 15 -31.94 6.52 -7.67
N ASP A 16 -32.61 6.30 -8.79
CA ASP A 16 -34.04 6.19 -8.89
C ASP A 16 -34.42 4.73 -9.16
N ALA A 17 -35.33 4.20 -8.37
CA ALA A 17 -35.86 2.85 -8.59
C ALA A 17 -37.35 2.95 -8.93
N THR A 18 -37.75 2.44 -10.08
CA THR A 18 -39.16 2.38 -10.49
C THR A 18 -39.71 0.97 -10.25
N ILE A 19 -40.79 0.86 -9.51
CA ILE A 19 -41.48 -0.40 -9.21
C ILE A 19 -42.85 -0.38 -9.93
N THR A 20 -43.09 -1.36 -10.81
CA THR A 20 -44.36 -1.47 -11.58
C THR A 20 -45.17 -2.67 -11.12
N GLY A 21 -46.45 -2.51 -10.86
CA GLY A 21 -47.35 -3.56 -10.36
C GLY A 21 -48.02 -4.40 -11.44
N GLY A 22 -48.20 -5.71 -11.17
CA GLY A 22 -48.83 -6.72 -12.05
C GLY A 22 -49.22 -8.02 -11.33
N THR A 23 -49.70 -9.04 -12.07
CA THR A 23 -50.20 -10.31 -11.52
C THR A 23 -49.22 -11.47 -11.67
N GLY A 24 -48.58 -11.86 -10.60
CA GLY A 24 -47.58 -12.96 -10.58
C GLY A 24 -46.23 -12.50 -10.08
N ILE A 25 -45.30 -13.41 -9.77
CA ILE A 25 -43.91 -13.05 -9.53
C ILE A 25 -43.07 -13.50 -10.70
N ASP A 26 -42.71 -12.56 -11.57
CA ASP A 26 -41.75 -12.76 -12.62
C ASP A 26 -40.60 -11.76 -12.45
N VAL A 27 -39.39 -12.19 -12.68
CA VAL A 27 -38.21 -11.33 -12.70
C VAL A 27 -37.70 -11.28 -14.13
N VAL A 28 -38.03 -10.20 -14.82
CA VAL A 28 -37.56 -9.99 -16.19
C VAL A 28 -36.52 -8.88 -16.21
N THR A 29 -35.33 -9.18 -16.72
CA THR A 29 -34.29 -8.18 -16.98
C THR A 29 -34.46 -7.62 -18.37
N ASN A 30 -35.03 -6.43 -18.50
CA ASN A 30 -35.30 -5.81 -19.81
C ASN A 30 -34.21 -4.86 -20.31
N SER A 31 -33.25 -4.54 -19.51
CA SER A 31 -32.06 -3.77 -19.89
C SER A 31 -31.06 -3.79 -18.74
N PRO A 32 -29.86 -3.27 -18.95
CA PRO A 32 -28.86 -3.29 -17.90
C PRO A 32 -29.30 -2.67 -16.56
N ASN A 33 -30.41 -1.98 -16.44
CA ASN A 33 -30.81 -1.24 -15.22
C ASN A 33 -32.26 -1.48 -14.77
N ASN A 34 -33.02 -2.38 -15.40
CA ASN A 34 -34.42 -2.60 -15.05
C ASN A 34 -34.67 -4.04 -14.59
N PHE A 35 -35.38 -4.18 -13.48
CA PHE A 35 -35.87 -5.45 -12.94
C PHE A 35 -37.37 -5.37 -12.75
N THR A 36 -38.10 -6.36 -13.24
CA THR A 36 -39.52 -6.51 -12.95
C THR A 36 -39.70 -7.62 -11.94
N ILE A 37 -40.31 -7.31 -10.82
CA ILE A 37 -40.72 -8.28 -9.80
C ILE A 37 -42.22 -8.36 -9.86
N SER A 38 -42.76 -9.47 -10.36
CA SER A 38 -44.20 -9.67 -10.47
C SER A 38 -44.70 -10.62 -9.40
N ASN A 39 -45.73 -10.21 -8.67
CA ASN A 39 -46.50 -11.07 -7.80
C ASN A 39 -47.96 -11.10 -8.33
N THR A 40 -48.73 -12.18 -8.05
CA THR A 40 -50.13 -12.36 -8.48
C THR A 40 -51.04 -11.17 -8.18
N LEU A 41 -50.58 -10.16 -7.46
CA LEU A 41 -51.33 -8.95 -7.11
C LEU A 41 -50.58 -7.64 -7.38
N ILE A 42 -49.26 -7.64 -7.52
CA ILE A 42 -48.45 -6.43 -7.79
C ILE A 42 -47.20 -6.82 -8.59
N ASP A 43 -47.03 -6.25 -9.76
CA ASP A 43 -45.77 -6.25 -10.51
C ASP A 43 -44.91 -5.08 -10.05
N VAL A 44 -43.67 -5.38 -9.65
CA VAL A 44 -42.74 -4.36 -9.16
C VAL A 44 -41.55 -4.32 -10.12
N THR A 45 -41.50 -3.30 -10.96
CA THR A 45 -40.33 -3.03 -11.79
C THR A 45 -39.45 -2.02 -11.07
N VAL A 46 -38.21 -2.41 -10.78
CA VAL A 46 -37.23 -1.54 -10.16
C VAL A 46 -36.23 -1.13 -11.23
N SER A 47 -36.27 0.12 -11.67
CA SER A 47 -35.27 0.67 -12.59
C SER A 47 -34.37 1.64 -11.86
N PHE A 48 -33.07 1.51 -12.12
CA PHE A 48 -32.05 2.35 -11.52
C PHE A 48 -31.40 3.18 -12.61
N ASN A 49 -31.46 4.50 -12.50
CA ASN A 49 -30.65 5.41 -13.27
C ASN A 49 -29.30 5.58 -12.58
N THR A 50 -28.28 4.87 -13.05
CA THR A 50 -26.96 4.95 -12.42
C THR A 50 -25.82 4.90 -13.39
N PRO A 51 -24.80 5.67 -13.11
CA PRO A 51 -23.51 5.50 -13.71
C PRO A 51 -22.79 4.27 -13.15
N THR A 52 -21.91 3.68 -13.93
CA THR A 52 -21.20 2.41 -13.80
C THR A 52 -20.40 2.20 -12.50
N GLY A 53 -20.51 1.07 -11.81
CA GLY A 53 -19.39 0.50 -11.04
C GLY A 53 -19.54 -0.03 -9.66
N GLN A 54 -20.66 -0.29 -9.02
CA GLN A 54 -20.62 -1.11 -7.78
C GLN A 54 -21.95 -1.77 -7.42
N GLY A 55 -21.89 -3.10 -7.16
CA GLY A 55 -23.07 -3.93 -7.03
C GLY A 55 -23.97 -3.65 -5.84
N LEU A 56 -25.21 -3.27 -6.11
CA LEU A 56 -26.29 -3.37 -5.14
C LEU A 56 -26.98 -4.73 -5.26
N THR A 57 -27.24 -5.35 -4.11
CA THR A 57 -28.01 -6.59 -4.02
C THR A 57 -29.36 -6.29 -3.39
N TYR A 58 -30.44 -6.78 -4.00
CA TYR A 58 -31.80 -6.61 -3.54
C TYR A 58 -32.36 -7.92 -3.05
N THR A 59 -33.09 -7.87 -1.92
CA THR A 59 -33.82 -9.02 -1.42
C THR A 59 -35.26 -8.57 -1.15
N THR A 60 -36.22 -9.22 -1.78
CA THR A 60 -37.64 -8.99 -1.55
C THR A 60 -38.22 -10.06 -0.66
N PRO A 61 -39.35 -9.79 0.05
CA PRO A 61 -40.01 -10.75 0.89
C PRO A 61 -40.50 -11.96 0.12
N SER A 62 -40.40 -13.13 0.75
CA SER A 62 -40.71 -14.45 0.15
C SER A 62 -42.17 -14.87 0.24
N SER A 63 -43.10 -14.00 0.63
CA SER A 63 -44.51 -14.39 0.85
C SER A 63 -45.49 -13.55 0.03
N SER A 64 -46.57 -14.21 -0.38
CA SER A 64 -47.67 -13.64 -1.14
C SER A 64 -48.25 -12.36 -0.49
N ILE A 65 -48.26 -11.32 -1.27
CA ILE A 65 -48.91 -10.06 -0.92
C ILE A 65 -50.43 -10.32 -0.89
N GLY A 66 -51.08 -9.94 0.21
CA GLY A 66 -52.48 -10.31 0.52
C GLY A 66 -53.55 -9.88 -0.49
N GLN A 67 -54.77 -10.38 -0.32
CA GLN A 67 -55.92 -10.07 -1.18
C GLN A 67 -56.40 -8.64 -1.00
N ALA A 68 -57.02 -8.05 -2.05
CA ALA A 68 -57.66 -6.73 -2.03
C ALA A 68 -58.61 -6.58 -0.82
N GLY A 69 -58.50 -5.49 -0.08
CA GLY A 69 -59.30 -5.18 1.11
C GLY A 69 -58.78 -5.78 2.42
N SER A 70 -57.73 -6.54 2.44
CA SER A 70 -57.10 -7.04 3.66
C SER A 70 -56.07 -6.07 4.21
N VAL A 71 -56.00 -5.98 5.57
CA VAL A 71 -54.95 -5.25 6.25
C VAL A 71 -53.62 -5.96 5.96
N TYR A 72 -52.67 -5.22 5.46
CA TYR A 72 -51.36 -5.75 5.08
C TYR A 72 -50.45 -5.82 6.30
N GLY A 73 -49.97 -7.00 6.63
CA GLY A 73 -48.82 -7.12 7.54
C GLY A 73 -47.61 -6.39 6.94
N PRO A 74 -46.72 -5.86 7.76
CA PRO A 74 -45.55 -5.12 7.26
C PRO A 74 -44.73 -5.98 6.32
N GLN A 75 -44.56 -5.52 5.08
CA GLN A 75 -43.69 -6.14 4.08
C GLN A 75 -42.38 -5.40 4.00
N THR A 76 -41.29 -6.14 4.06
CA THR A 76 -39.95 -5.59 4.09
C THR A 76 -39.20 -5.93 2.82
N PHE A 77 -38.57 -4.96 2.20
CA PHE A 77 -37.56 -5.17 1.19
C PHE A 77 -36.25 -4.49 1.57
N THR A 78 -35.14 -5.05 1.13
CA THR A 78 -33.81 -4.55 1.46
C THR A 78 -33.04 -4.14 0.22
N ILE A 79 -32.31 -3.04 0.34
CA ILE A 79 -31.31 -2.59 -0.63
C ILE A 79 -29.97 -2.74 0.05
N THR A 80 -29.08 -3.56 -0.53
CA THR A 80 -27.75 -3.81 0.02
C THR A 80 -26.69 -3.24 -0.90
N LYS A 81 -25.73 -2.52 -0.33
CA LYS A 81 -24.54 -2.02 -1.00
C LYS A 81 -23.29 -2.57 -0.33
N SER A 82 -22.49 -3.27 -1.09
CA SER A 82 -21.19 -3.75 -0.59
C SER A 82 -20.15 -2.65 -0.70
N GLY A 83 -19.48 -2.36 0.41
CA GLY A 83 -18.33 -1.44 0.47
C GLY A 83 -18.66 0.04 0.69
N ASP A 84 -19.84 0.54 0.33
CA ASP A 84 -20.17 1.96 0.46
C ASP A 84 -21.28 2.20 1.50
N THR A 85 -21.30 3.40 2.08
CA THR A 85 -22.32 3.78 3.05
C THR A 85 -23.58 4.26 2.34
N LEU A 86 -24.75 3.71 2.73
CA LEU A 86 -26.06 4.19 2.33
C LEU A 86 -26.58 5.22 3.35
N SER A 87 -27.11 6.33 2.88
CA SER A 87 -27.71 7.39 3.71
C SER A 87 -28.86 8.08 2.97
N GLY A 88 -29.52 9.02 3.65
CA GLY A 88 -30.67 9.76 3.13
C GLY A 88 -32.00 9.21 3.63
N THR A 89 -33.10 9.74 3.12
CA THR A 89 -34.45 9.27 3.42
C THR A 89 -35.08 8.76 2.14
N ALA A 90 -35.31 7.45 2.06
CA ALA A 90 -35.97 6.87 0.91
C ALA A 90 -37.41 7.41 0.79
N SER A 91 -37.76 7.88 -0.39
CA SER A 91 -39.08 8.26 -0.77
C SER A 91 -39.55 7.36 -1.90
N ILE A 92 -40.79 6.85 -1.82
CA ILE A 92 -41.38 6.01 -2.87
C ILE A 92 -42.57 6.77 -3.47
N ALA A 93 -42.40 7.23 -4.69
CA ALA A 93 -43.49 7.80 -5.48
C ALA A 93 -44.26 6.69 -6.21
N GLY A 94 -45.56 6.87 -6.40
CA GLY A 94 -46.42 5.91 -7.09
C GLY A 94 -46.97 4.80 -6.19
N LEU A 95 -46.77 4.86 -4.88
CA LEU A 95 -47.41 3.91 -3.97
C LEU A 95 -48.96 3.96 -4.15
N PRO A 96 -49.60 2.78 -4.25
CA PRO A 96 -51.08 2.71 -4.25
C PRO A 96 -51.67 3.40 -3.05
N ASN A 97 -52.82 4.04 -3.23
CA ASN A 97 -53.56 4.68 -2.15
C ASN A 97 -53.79 3.69 -0.99
N GLY A 98 -53.41 4.09 0.21
CA GLY A 98 -53.49 3.25 1.41
C GLY A 98 -52.21 2.52 1.79
N LEU A 99 -51.18 2.53 0.92
CA LEU A 99 -49.84 2.05 1.28
C LEU A 99 -48.90 3.21 1.59
N THR A 100 -48.09 3.01 2.60
CA THR A 100 -47.06 3.98 3.03
C THR A 100 -45.76 3.28 3.40
N ILE A 101 -44.67 4.02 3.40
CA ILE A 101 -43.46 3.55 4.07
C ILE A 101 -43.74 3.67 5.59
N SER A 102 -43.82 2.53 6.26
CA SER A 102 -44.07 2.49 7.69
C SER A 102 -42.76 2.67 8.50
N SER A 103 -41.65 2.20 7.97
CA SER A 103 -40.32 2.43 8.55
C SER A 103 -39.24 2.27 7.51
N GLN A 104 -38.07 2.87 7.79
CA GLN A 104 -36.81 2.61 7.09
C GLN A 104 -35.68 2.62 8.09
N SER A 105 -34.75 1.72 7.93
CA SER A 105 -33.58 1.60 8.80
C SER A 105 -32.33 1.24 8.01
N TYR A 106 -31.21 1.82 8.42
CA TYR A 106 -29.91 1.53 7.87
C TYR A 106 -29.11 0.64 8.83
N ASN A 107 -28.52 -0.40 8.28
CA ASN A 107 -27.47 -1.13 8.95
C ASN A 107 -26.19 -0.98 8.13
N ASN A 108 -25.30 -0.09 8.57
CA ASN A 108 -24.05 0.24 7.90
C ASN A 108 -22.87 -0.51 8.50
N THR A 109 -23.03 -1.77 8.87
CA THR A 109 -21.95 -2.64 9.34
C THR A 109 -21.32 -3.36 8.15
N ASN A 110 -20.03 -3.05 7.89
CA ASN A 110 -19.23 -3.72 6.86
C ASN A 110 -19.24 -5.27 7.07
N PRO A 111 -19.40 -6.12 6.00
CA PRO A 111 -19.16 -5.82 4.58
C PRO A 111 -20.38 -5.45 3.75
N GLY A 112 -21.55 -5.29 4.30
CA GLY A 112 -22.75 -4.97 3.53
C GLY A 112 -23.61 -3.93 4.22
N ASN A 113 -23.65 -2.72 3.68
CA ASN A 113 -24.58 -1.69 4.14
C ASN A 113 -25.97 -2.00 3.61
N VAL A 114 -26.96 -2.08 4.47
CA VAL A 114 -28.33 -2.49 4.15
C VAL A 114 -29.30 -1.39 4.51
N LEU A 115 -30.07 -0.91 3.54
CA LEU A 115 -31.30 -0.18 3.79
C LEU A 115 -32.48 -1.16 3.80
N THR A 116 -33.18 -1.20 4.91
CA THR A 116 -34.42 -1.95 5.06
C THR A 116 -35.59 -0.99 5.00
N ILE A 117 -36.51 -1.21 4.06
CA ILE A 117 -37.74 -0.44 3.90
C ILE A 117 -38.92 -1.36 4.21
N THR A 118 -39.79 -0.92 5.11
CA THR A 118 -41.03 -1.62 5.46
C THR A 118 -42.23 -0.84 4.93
N LEU A 119 -43.04 -1.49 4.13
CA LEU A 119 -44.35 -0.94 3.70
C LEU A 119 -45.44 -1.46 4.61
N GLY A 120 -46.39 -0.59 4.93
CA GLY A 120 -47.56 -0.92 5.70
C GLY A 120 -48.79 -0.18 5.15
N GLY A 121 -49.99 -0.63 5.54
CA GLY A 121 -51.23 -0.01 5.12
C GLY A 121 -52.30 -1.03 4.67
N VAL A 122 -53.33 -0.56 3.99
CA VAL A 122 -54.41 -1.38 3.47
C VAL A 122 -54.38 -1.36 1.95
N PHE A 123 -54.43 -2.51 1.30
CA PHE A 123 -54.52 -2.59 -0.16
C PHE A 123 -55.84 -2.05 -0.66
N PRO A 124 -55.85 -1.18 -1.69
CA PRO A 124 -57.07 -0.74 -2.33
C PRO A 124 -57.81 -1.91 -2.96
N SER A 125 -59.13 -1.81 -2.95
CA SER A 125 -60.08 -2.86 -3.40
C SER A 125 -60.14 -3.07 -4.93
N ALA A 126 -59.29 -2.42 -5.73
CA ALA A 126 -59.34 -2.50 -7.19
C ALA A 126 -58.32 -3.50 -7.74
N ASN A 127 -58.80 -4.36 -8.65
CA ASN A 127 -57.94 -5.26 -9.42
C ASN A 127 -56.95 -4.49 -10.31
N SER A 128 -55.73 -4.87 -10.25
CA SER A 128 -54.61 -4.40 -11.06
C SER A 128 -54.19 -2.93 -10.87
N LEU A 129 -53.24 -2.70 -10.00
CA LEU A 129 -52.50 -1.45 -9.95
C LEU A 129 -51.23 -1.59 -10.75
N ASN A 130 -51.26 -1.17 -12.01
CA ASN A 130 -50.06 -0.89 -12.78
C ASN A 130 -49.55 0.49 -12.35
N THR A 131 -48.77 0.56 -11.30
CA THR A 131 -48.13 1.80 -10.85
C THR A 131 -46.64 1.62 -10.85
N ASN A 132 -45.96 2.51 -11.53
CA ASN A 132 -44.49 2.59 -11.43
C ASN A 132 -44.15 3.22 -10.07
N LEU A 133 -43.43 2.48 -9.26
CA LEU A 133 -42.87 2.99 -8.00
C LEU A 133 -41.47 3.50 -8.24
N THR A 134 -41.24 4.74 -7.89
CA THR A 134 -39.91 5.34 -8.00
C THR A 134 -39.32 5.56 -6.61
N ILE A 135 -38.19 4.95 -6.31
CA ILE A 135 -37.46 5.21 -5.06
C ILE A 135 -36.42 6.29 -5.33
N SER A 136 -36.45 7.35 -4.51
CA SER A 136 -35.53 8.49 -4.58
C SER A 136 -35.03 8.88 -3.19
N GLY A 137 -34.13 9.85 -3.11
CA GLY A 137 -33.66 10.43 -1.85
C GLY A 137 -32.56 9.64 -1.16
N LEU A 138 -31.98 8.62 -1.81
CA LEU A 138 -30.84 7.88 -1.27
C LEU A 138 -29.52 8.45 -1.79
N THR A 139 -28.52 8.44 -0.92
CA THR A 139 -27.15 8.85 -1.23
C THR A 139 -26.22 7.68 -0.94
N VAL A 140 -25.35 7.37 -1.87
CA VAL A 140 -24.26 6.40 -1.72
C VAL A 140 -22.96 7.19 -1.54
N THR A 141 -22.29 6.97 -0.43
CA THR A 141 -20.96 7.56 -0.17
C THR A 141 -19.92 6.47 -0.22
N ALA A 142 -18.98 6.60 -1.14
CA ALA A 142 -17.87 5.66 -1.27
C ALA A 142 -17.07 5.62 0.04
N GLN A 143 -16.86 4.43 0.59
CA GLN A 143 -15.99 4.27 1.75
C GLN A 143 -14.54 4.34 1.32
N PRO A 144 -13.71 5.12 2.04
CA PRO A 144 -12.29 5.15 1.77
C PRO A 144 -11.64 3.79 2.08
N ALA A 145 -10.64 3.44 1.30
CA ALA A 145 -9.90 2.20 1.47
C ALA A 145 -8.79 2.34 2.52
N THR A 146 -8.73 1.44 3.48
CA THR A 146 -7.57 1.32 4.36
C THR A 146 -6.45 0.58 3.64
N VAL A 147 -5.28 1.21 3.57
CA VAL A 147 -4.09 0.66 2.89
C VAL A 147 -2.94 0.55 3.87
N ASN A 148 -2.54 -0.67 4.15
CA ASN A 148 -1.28 -0.96 4.81
C ASN A 148 -0.12 -0.79 3.82
N TYR A 149 1.03 -0.36 4.30
CA TYR A 149 2.16 -0.10 3.42
C TYR A 149 3.50 -0.51 4.02
N LEU A 150 4.45 -0.74 3.14
CA LEU A 150 5.88 -0.78 3.40
C LEU A 150 6.56 0.10 2.35
N VAL A 151 7.22 1.16 2.79
CA VAL A 151 7.96 2.09 1.94
C VAL A 151 9.44 2.04 2.30
N ILE A 152 10.25 1.60 1.36
CA ILE A 152 11.71 1.50 1.52
C ILE A 152 12.37 2.35 0.44
N ALA A 153 13.24 3.26 0.83
CA ALA A 153 14.02 4.10 -0.07
C ALA A 153 15.20 3.34 -0.70
N GLY A 154 15.85 3.91 -1.70
CA GLY A 154 17.09 3.37 -2.25
C GLY A 154 18.22 3.39 -1.23
N GLY A 155 19.06 2.34 -1.19
CA GLY A 155 20.27 2.28 -0.38
C GLY A 155 21.39 3.17 -0.92
N GLY A 156 22.33 3.59 -0.08
CA GLY A 156 23.54 4.34 -0.49
C GLY A 156 24.56 3.47 -1.18
N GLY A 157 25.37 4.07 -2.06
CA GLY A 157 26.51 3.41 -2.70
C GLY A 157 27.67 3.18 -1.73
N GLY A 158 28.37 2.05 -1.88
CA GLY A 158 29.62 1.79 -1.22
C GLY A 158 30.78 2.57 -1.86
N ASN A 159 31.94 2.57 -1.20
CA ASN A 159 33.10 3.27 -1.72
C ASN A 159 34.19 2.29 -2.24
N ILE A 160 35.32 2.81 -2.62
CA ILE A 160 36.53 2.10 -3.03
C ILE A 160 37.63 2.23 -1.97
N TYR A 161 38.74 1.55 -2.14
CA TYR A 161 39.99 1.69 -1.34
C TYR A 161 39.74 1.62 0.16
N ASN A 162 39.20 0.51 0.65
CA ASN A 162 38.91 0.36 2.08
C ASN A 162 38.02 1.47 2.65
N GLY A 163 37.12 1.97 1.84
CA GLY A 163 36.10 2.92 2.24
C GLY A 163 34.97 2.27 3.03
N GLY A 164 34.04 3.07 3.49
CA GLY A 164 32.85 2.62 4.18
C GLY A 164 31.81 1.97 3.25
N GLY A 165 31.02 1.05 3.79
CA GLY A 165 29.84 0.51 3.12
C GLY A 165 28.69 1.53 3.10
N GLY A 166 27.83 1.46 2.08
CA GLY A 166 26.61 2.29 2.00
C GLY A 166 25.57 1.91 3.04
N GLY A 167 24.84 2.88 3.59
CA GLY A 167 23.71 2.68 4.47
C GLY A 167 22.45 2.21 3.70
N ALA A 168 21.56 1.51 4.36
CA ALA A 168 20.27 1.15 3.79
C ALA A 168 19.37 2.38 3.61
N GLY A 169 18.42 2.33 2.67
CA GLY A 169 17.33 3.27 2.58
C GLY A 169 16.43 3.21 3.81
N GLY A 170 15.78 4.32 4.13
CA GLY A 170 14.79 4.40 5.21
C GLY A 170 13.69 3.37 5.02
N TYR A 171 13.23 2.81 6.13
CA TYR A 171 12.24 1.73 6.18
C TYR A 171 11.04 2.18 7.01
N ARG A 172 9.87 2.31 6.40
CA ARG A 172 8.63 2.74 7.05
C ARG A 172 7.54 1.73 6.83
N SER A 173 6.93 1.21 7.90
CA SER A 173 5.93 0.14 7.86
C SER A 173 4.67 0.51 8.63
N ALA A 174 3.52 0.26 8.04
CA ALA A 174 2.20 0.31 8.65
C ALA A 174 1.45 -1.01 8.42
N TYR A 175 2.06 -2.11 8.80
CA TYR A 175 1.46 -3.43 8.64
C TYR A 175 1.61 -4.25 9.90
N ASN A 176 0.50 -4.82 10.38
CA ASN A 176 0.44 -5.85 11.44
C ASN A 176 1.30 -5.57 12.69
N ASN A 177 1.40 -4.31 13.12
CA ASN A 177 2.26 -3.86 14.22
C ASN A 177 3.77 -4.16 14.02
N GLU A 178 4.21 -4.44 12.78
CA GLU A 178 5.63 -4.61 12.47
C GLU A 178 6.37 -3.28 12.61
N THR A 179 7.55 -3.32 13.20
CA THR A 179 8.35 -2.11 13.46
C THR A 179 8.82 -1.45 12.17
N SER A 180 8.90 -0.12 12.18
CA SER A 180 9.69 0.64 11.21
C SER A 180 11.19 0.54 11.53
N GLY A 181 12.03 1.00 10.62
CA GLY A 181 13.48 1.02 10.83
C GLY A 181 13.91 1.96 11.95
N GLY A 182 15.19 1.86 12.37
CA GLY A 182 15.75 2.72 13.41
C GLY A 182 15.11 2.54 14.80
N GLY A 183 14.47 1.40 15.05
CA GLY A 183 13.73 1.11 16.27
C GLY A 183 12.37 1.80 16.35
N GLY A 184 11.88 2.37 15.25
CA GLY A 184 10.55 2.99 15.17
C GLY A 184 9.42 1.99 15.35
N SER A 185 8.31 2.40 15.95
CA SER A 185 7.08 1.62 16.03
C SER A 185 6.42 1.46 14.66
N ALA A 186 5.45 0.55 14.57
CA ALA A 186 4.54 0.49 13.42
C ALA A 186 3.85 1.84 13.22
N GLU A 187 3.70 2.24 11.97
CA GLU A 187 2.97 3.45 11.62
C GLU A 187 1.48 3.14 11.42
N THR A 188 0.66 4.17 11.28
CA THR A 188 -0.77 4.01 11.01
C THR A 188 -0.99 3.81 9.51
N ALA A 189 -1.80 2.81 9.14
CA ALA A 189 -2.24 2.61 7.77
C ALA A 189 -2.92 3.88 7.20
N LEU A 190 -2.77 4.12 5.91
CA LEU A 190 -3.41 5.26 5.25
C LEU A 190 -4.84 4.93 4.86
N THR A 191 -5.71 5.92 5.01
CA THR A 191 -7.07 5.89 4.50
C THR A 191 -7.12 6.67 3.20
N LEU A 192 -7.33 5.96 2.07
CA LEU A 192 -7.33 6.54 0.73
C LEU A 192 -8.75 6.67 0.20
N GLN A 193 -9.09 7.85 -0.32
CA GLN A 193 -10.34 8.06 -1.06
C GLN A 193 -10.28 7.30 -2.39
N LEU A 194 -11.37 6.63 -2.77
CA LEU A 194 -11.47 5.97 -4.06
C LEU A 194 -11.43 7.00 -5.20
N ALA A 195 -11.03 6.55 -6.38
CA ALA A 195 -10.92 7.38 -7.58
C ALA A 195 -10.04 8.65 -7.41
N THR A 196 -9.14 8.66 -6.42
CA THR A 196 -8.22 9.75 -6.13
C THR A 196 -6.78 9.33 -6.42
N ASN A 197 -6.01 10.24 -7.03
CA ASN A 197 -4.61 10.00 -7.35
C ASN A 197 -3.71 10.23 -6.14
N TYR A 198 -2.85 9.25 -5.85
CA TYR A 198 -1.82 9.32 -4.83
C TYR A 198 -0.45 9.10 -5.45
N THR A 199 0.46 10.04 -5.24
CA THR A 199 1.81 9.98 -5.82
C THR A 199 2.62 8.84 -5.22
N VAL A 200 3.33 8.12 -6.09
CA VAL A 200 4.32 7.12 -5.71
C VAL A 200 5.63 7.41 -6.45
N THR A 201 6.74 7.35 -5.72
CA THR A 201 8.10 7.34 -6.27
C THR A 201 8.86 6.18 -5.63
N VAL A 202 9.53 5.38 -6.43
CA VAL A 202 10.45 4.34 -5.94
C VAL A 202 11.87 4.84 -6.11
N GLY A 203 12.57 5.02 -4.99
CA GLY A 203 13.92 5.56 -4.95
C GLY A 203 14.95 4.64 -5.60
N ALA A 204 15.82 5.18 -6.43
CA ALA A 204 16.95 4.46 -6.99
C ALA A 204 18.06 4.28 -5.94
N GLY A 205 18.83 3.21 -6.04
CA GLY A 205 20.05 3.03 -5.27
C GLY A 205 21.10 4.07 -5.65
N GLY A 206 21.91 4.50 -4.68
CA GLY A 206 23.02 5.42 -4.90
C GLY A 206 24.13 4.76 -5.72
N ALA A 207 24.74 5.52 -6.63
CA ALA A 207 25.90 5.06 -7.37
C ALA A 207 27.12 4.91 -6.43
N PRO A 208 28.04 4.00 -6.73
CA PRO A 208 29.23 3.79 -5.91
C PRO A 208 30.25 4.93 -6.08
N GLY A 209 31.20 5.02 -5.18
CA GLY A 209 32.44 5.78 -5.39
C GLY A 209 33.26 5.17 -6.52
N THR A 210 33.88 6.02 -7.34
CA THR A 210 34.72 5.60 -8.46
C THR A 210 36.14 6.11 -8.33
N SER A 211 37.14 5.40 -8.92
CA SER A 211 38.50 5.83 -8.93
C SER A 211 38.77 6.83 -10.03
N SER A 212 38.59 8.07 -9.83
CA SER A 212 39.30 9.10 -10.58
C SER A 212 40.04 9.97 -9.58
N ALA A 213 41.02 10.75 -10.02
CA ALA A 213 42.07 11.39 -9.24
C ALA A 213 41.72 12.15 -7.95
N ASN A 214 40.51 12.09 -7.47
CA ASN A 214 40.03 12.83 -6.28
C ASN A 214 39.24 12.01 -5.27
N TYR A 215 39.46 10.68 -5.17
CA TYR A 215 38.83 9.86 -4.10
C TYR A 215 37.33 10.08 -3.92
N TYR A 216 36.58 9.86 -4.97
CA TYR A 216 35.14 10.16 -4.93
C TYR A 216 34.39 9.23 -3.99
N ARG A 217 33.64 9.84 -3.10
CA ARG A 217 32.65 9.17 -2.29
C ARG A 217 31.50 8.64 -3.15
N GLY A 218 30.85 7.54 -2.73
CA GLY A 218 29.57 7.13 -3.28
C GLY A 218 28.48 8.19 -3.14
N TYR A 219 27.35 7.94 -3.75
CA TYR A 219 26.16 8.82 -3.67
C TYR A 219 25.12 8.20 -2.74
N ASN A 220 24.36 9.07 -2.09
CA ASN A 220 23.20 8.64 -1.34
C ASN A 220 22.16 7.98 -2.26
N GLY A 221 21.35 7.07 -1.73
CA GLY A 221 20.17 6.60 -2.39
C GLY A 221 19.12 7.72 -2.53
N SER A 222 18.16 7.50 -3.40
CA SER A 222 17.02 8.42 -3.57
C SER A 222 15.86 8.03 -2.64
N ASP A 223 15.06 9.03 -2.26
CA ASP A 223 13.88 8.83 -1.44
C ASP A 223 12.82 8.00 -2.17
N SER A 224 12.06 7.22 -1.40
CA SER A 224 10.79 6.63 -1.86
C SER A 224 9.62 7.37 -1.22
N VAL A 225 8.59 7.59 -2.00
CA VAL A 225 7.40 8.32 -1.57
C VAL A 225 6.14 7.49 -1.85
N PHE A 226 5.24 7.47 -0.91
CA PHE A 226 3.84 7.04 -1.10
C PHE A 226 2.91 8.04 -0.42
N SER A 227 2.18 8.81 -1.21
CA SER A 227 1.30 9.87 -0.71
C SER A 227 2.07 10.85 0.21
N THR A 228 1.77 10.89 1.49
CA THR A 228 2.43 11.71 2.52
C THR A 228 3.61 11.01 3.19
N ILE A 229 3.87 9.76 2.88
CA ILE A 229 4.92 8.95 3.49
C ILE A 229 6.19 9.08 2.64
N THR A 230 7.26 9.61 3.24
CA THR A 230 8.59 9.68 2.61
C THR A 230 9.59 8.86 3.41
N SER A 231 10.23 7.91 2.77
CA SER A 231 11.38 7.19 3.27
C SER A 231 12.65 7.80 2.68
N THR A 232 13.61 8.15 3.53
CA THR A 232 14.83 8.86 3.14
C THR A 232 15.84 7.92 2.51
N GLY A 233 16.50 8.32 1.45
CA GLY A 233 17.57 7.56 0.81
C GLY A 233 18.71 7.21 1.77
N GLY A 234 19.33 6.05 1.59
CA GLY A 234 20.45 5.58 2.42
C GLY A 234 21.72 6.43 2.22
N GLY A 235 22.49 6.61 3.27
CA GLY A 235 23.73 7.39 3.25
C GLY A 235 24.85 6.67 2.50
N ALA A 236 25.63 7.39 1.68
CA ALA A 236 26.81 6.84 1.01
C ALA A 236 27.94 6.53 1.98
N GLY A 237 28.75 5.50 1.69
CA GLY A 237 29.97 5.18 2.41
C GLY A 237 31.06 6.25 2.22
N GLY A 238 31.84 6.51 3.28
CA GLY A 238 32.97 7.45 3.27
C GLY A 238 34.15 6.91 2.48
N SER A 239 34.96 7.82 1.91
CA SER A 239 36.22 7.47 1.19
C SER A 239 37.38 7.23 2.14
N ARG A 240 38.48 6.66 1.61
CA ARG A 240 39.73 6.52 2.33
C ARG A 240 40.57 7.81 2.38
N SER A 241 40.16 8.90 1.82
CA SER A 241 40.90 10.16 1.87
C SER A 241 40.79 10.82 3.26
N GLY A 242 41.79 11.53 3.65
CA GLY A 242 41.74 12.33 4.89
C GLY A 242 40.97 13.65 4.73
N ASP A 243 40.18 13.81 3.72
CA ASP A 243 39.39 15.00 3.40
C ASP A 243 37.93 14.91 3.90
N SER A 244 37.12 15.90 3.58
CA SER A 244 35.70 15.96 3.97
C SER A 244 34.83 14.83 3.40
N ASN A 245 35.36 14.02 2.46
CA ASN A 245 34.66 12.89 1.85
C ASN A 245 34.84 11.57 2.62
N SER A 246 35.69 11.56 3.63
CA SER A 246 36.02 10.36 4.38
C SER A 246 34.98 9.94 5.41
N ALA A 247 34.13 10.85 5.85
CA ALA A 247 32.99 10.53 6.70
C ALA A 247 31.86 9.86 5.90
N GLY A 248 31.21 8.88 6.51
CA GLY A 248 29.94 8.32 6.02
C GLY A 248 28.86 9.40 5.98
N GLN A 249 27.96 9.33 4.99
CA GLN A 249 26.86 10.27 4.86
C GLN A 249 25.65 9.88 5.68
N THR A 250 24.95 10.91 6.17
CA THR A 250 23.61 10.71 6.76
C THR A 250 22.61 10.24 5.70
N GLY A 251 21.60 9.49 6.14
CA GLY A 251 20.55 8.99 5.27
C GLY A 251 19.44 8.30 6.05
N GLY A 252 18.60 7.54 5.37
CA GLY A 252 17.62 6.66 6.02
C GLY A 252 18.29 5.79 7.05
N ALA A 253 19.31 5.03 6.64
CA ALA A 253 20.38 4.55 7.51
C ALA A 253 21.70 5.18 7.06
N GLY A 254 22.62 5.42 7.97
CA GLY A 254 23.88 6.13 7.71
C GLY A 254 24.91 5.27 7.00
N GLY A 255 25.74 5.87 6.15
CA GLY A 255 26.90 5.20 5.55
C GLY A 255 28.02 4.97 6.57
N GLY A 256 28.85 3.93 6.36
CA GLY A 256 30.05 3.66 7.14
C GLY A 256 31.14 4.70 6.88
N GLY A 257 31.98 4.98 7.89
CA GLY A 257 33.18 5.84 7.75
C GLY A 257 34.27 5.12 6.95
N GLY A 258 35.04 5.88 6.17
CA GLY A 258 36.21 5.35 5.45
C GLY A 258 37.43 5.19 6.37
N SER A 259 38.44 4.41 5.97
CA SER A 259 39.70 4.29 6.66
C SER A 259 40.61 5.48 6.40
N ILE A 260 41.42 5.94 7.39
CA ILE A 260 42.48 6.92 7.18
C ILE A 260 43.76 6.49 7.92
N SER A 261 44.87 7.16 7.60
CA SER A 261 46.17 6.86 8.21
C SER A 261 46.35 7.37 9.63
N SER A 262 45.50 8.30 10.11
CA SER A 262 45.52 8.81 11.47
C SER A 262 44.14 9.33 11.89
N GLY A 263 43.51 8.69 12.89
CA GLY A 263 42.16 9.00 13.37
C GLY A 263 41.02 8.41 12.50
N GLY A 264 40.11 7.63 13.10
CA GLY A 264 39.01 7.00 12.41
C GLY A 264 37.97 8.00 11.88
N ASN A 265 37.44 7.77 10.72
CA ASN A 265 36.37 8.59 10.15
C ASN A 265 35.01 8.24 10.74
N ALA A 266 34.27 9.30 11.04
CA ALA A 266 32.92 9.15 11.56
C ALA A 266 31.98 8.49 10.55
N ALA A 267 31.09 7.68 11.05
CA ALA A 267 29.97 7.16 10.29
C ALA A 267 28.87 8.21 10.11
N GLY A 268 28.03 8.06 9.12
CA GLY A 268 26.81 8.80 8.96
C GLY A 268 25.73 8.39 9.97
N SER A 269 24.92 9.34 10.37
CA SER A 269 23.72 9.08 11.21
C SER A 269 22.57 8.53 10.38
N GLY A 270 21.76 7.69 10.99
CA GLY A 270 20.45 7.30 10.45
C GLY A 270 19.36 8.33 10.76
N THR A 271 18.34 8.36 9.96
CA THR A 271 17.10 9.10 10.23
C THR A 271 16.30 8.39 11.32
N THR A 272 15.90 9.13 12.34
CA THR A 272 15.07 8.59 13.44
C THR A 272 13.85 7.85 12.88
N ASN A 273 13.56 6.68 13.43
CA ASN A 273 12.46 5.79 13.02
C ASN A 273 12.50 5.32 11.55
N GLN A 274 13.65 5.39 10.89
CA GLN A 274 13.83 4.88 9.53
C GLN A 274 15.06 3.98 9.38
N GLY A 275 16.12 4.20 10.16
CA GLY A 275 17.31 3.35 10.11
C GLY A 275 18.37 3.79 11.12
N TYR A 276 19.39 2.96 11.27
CA TYR A 276 20.48 3.15 12.23
C TYR A 276 21.71 3.81 11.60
N ALA A 277 22.59 4.30 12.45
CA ALA A 277 23.89 4.85 12.03
C ALA A 277 24.78 3.78 11.42
N GLY A 278 25.71 4.19 10.58
CA GLY A 278 26.84 3.35 10.15
C GLY A 278 27.86 3.14 11.27
N GLY A 279 28.88 2.35 11.00
CA GLY A 279 30.05 2.12 11.84
C GLY A 279 31.21 3.05 11.47
N ASN A 280 32.00 3.45 12.44
CA ASN A 280 33.21 4.26 12.18
C ASN A 280 34.30 3.43 11.46
N GLY A 281 35.07 4.09 10.59
CA GLY A 281 36.29 3.52 10.03
C GLY A 281 37.44 3.48 11.04
N ALA A 282 38.49 2.65 10.81
CA ALA A 282 39.66 2.57 11.63
C ALA A 282 40.79 3.51 11.17
N ASP A 283 41.69 3.78 12.09
CA ASP A 283 43.04 4.31 11.85
C ASP A 283 44.12 3.22 12.01
N GLY A 284 45.37 3.59 11.78
CA GLY A 284 46.52 2.85 12.32
C GLY A 284 46.87 1.54 11.63
N GLY A 285 46.98 1.50 10.31
CA GLY A 285 47.63 0.41 9.58
C GLY A 285 46.72 -0.78 9.19
N HIS A 286 45.51 -0.85 9.70
CA HIS A 286 44.57 -1.91 9.35
C HIS A 286 43.69 -1.60 8.12
N TYR A 287 43.60 -0.34 7.74
CA TYR A 287 42.89 0.11 6.56
C TYR A 287 41.50 -0.56 6.38
N LEU A 288 40.64 -0.39 7.40
CA LEU A 288 39.31 -0.97 7.44
C LEU A 288 38.27 0.10 7.37
N GLY A 289 37.35 -0.01 6.43
CA GLY A 289 36.14 0.82 6.38
C GLY A 289 35.07 0.32 7.30
N GLY A 290 34.29 1.22 7.89
CA GLY A 290 33.08 0.89 8.69
C GLY A 290 31.95 0.35 7.83
N GLY A 291 31.08 -0.48 8.41
CA GLY A 291 29.86 -0.94 7.77
C GLY A 291 28.78 0.14 7.71
N GLY A 292 27.98 0.15 6.65
CA GLY A 292 26.78 0.99 6.59
C GLY A 292 25.70 0.52 7.57
N GLY A 293 24.87 1.43 8.08
CA GLY A 293 23.71 1.12 8.93
C GLY A 293 22.65 0.36 8.14
N GLY A 294 21.89 -0.46 8.82
CA GLY A 294 20.68 -1.11 8.31
C GLY A 294 19.40 -0.52 8.93
N ALA A 295 18.26 -0.95 8.47
CA ALA A 295 16.99 -0.56 9.07
C ALA A 295 16.80 -1.18 10.47
N GLY A 296 17.33 -2.41 10.70
CA GLY A 296 17.17 -3.18 11.93
C GLY A 296 18.35 -3.10 12.89
N GLY A 297 19.51 -2.57 12.46
CA GLY A 297 20.69 -2.47 13.32
C GLY A 297 21.73 -1.52 12.77
N ALA A 298 22.60 -1.03 13.67
CA ALA A 298 23.72 -0.17 13.30
C ALA A 298 24.78 -0.97 12.53
N GLY A 299 25.52 -0.27 11.68
CA GLY A 299 26.72 -0.82 11.08
C GLY A 299 27.82 -0.98 12.13
N SER A 300 28.67 -2.03 11.98
CA SER A 300 29.78 -2.25 12.87
C SER A 300 30.94 -1.30 12.56
N GLY A 301 31.50 -0.72 13.60
CA GLY A 301 32.82 -0.10 13.53
C GLY A 301 33.90 -1.16 13.37
N VAL A 302 35.14 -0.73 13.21
CA VAL A 302 36.28 -1.58 12.93
C VAL A 302 37.22 -1.79 14.14
N ASN A 303 36.89 -1.26 15.29
CA ASN A 303 37.62 -1.53 16.55
C ASN A 303 36.62 -1.64 17.72
N PRO A 304 36.33 -2.82 18.25
CA PRO A 304 36.74 -4.16 17.76
C PRO A 304 35.72 -4.75 16.76
N GLY A 305 35.83 -4.59 15.51
CA GLY A 305 34.87 -5.14 14.53
C GLY A 305 35.44 -5.29 13.14
N THR A 306 34.71 -5.90 12.25
CA THR A 306 35.07 -6.16 10.86
C THR A 306 34.46 -5.18 9.87
N GLY A 307 33.82 -4.11 10.32
CA GLY A 307 33.10 -3.18 9.44
C GLY A 307 31.86 -3.79 8.76
N SER A 308 31.22 -4.74 9.41
CA SER A 308 30.02 -5.40 8.83
C SER A 308 28.81 -4.45 8.78
N GLY A 309 28.01 -4.61 7.74
CA GLY A 309 26.76 -3.85 7.58
C GLY A 309 25.70 -4.22 8.62
N GLY A 310 24.90 -3.24 9.00
CA GLY A 310 23.78 -3.41 9.93
C GLY A 310 22.65 -4.26 9.35
N SER A 311 21.95 -4.99 10.20
CA SER A 311 20.84 -5.85 9.80
C SER A 311 19.65 -5.06 9.24
N GLY A 312 18.90 -5.68 8.33
CA GLY A 312 17.60 -5.19 7.88
C GLY A 312 16.45 -5.57 8.83
N VAL A 313 15.25 -5.23 8.44
CA VAL A 313 13.97 -5.56 9.13
C VAL A 313 13.19 -6.56 8.30
N ALA A 314 12.60 -7.55 8.95
CA ALA A 314 11.69 -8.51 8.34
C ALA A 314 10.26 -7.98 8.33
N SER A 315 9.53 -8.26 7.25
CA SER A 315 8.10 -7.97 7.14
C SER A 315 7.37 -9.13 6.48
N THR A 316 6.15 -9.37 6.91
CA THR A 316 5.22 -10.36 6.35
C THR A 316 4.18 -9.76 5.41
N ILE A 317 4.29 -8.48 5.06
CA ILE A 317 3.32 -7.75 4.22
C ILE A 317 3.03 -8.44 2.88
N THR A 318 3.98 -9.23 2.36
CA THR A 318 3.84 -10.02 1.11
C THR A 318 3.31 -11.44 1.32
N GLY A 319 2.76 -11.75 2.50
CA GLY A 319 2.26 -13.08 2.86
C GLY A 319 3.33 -14.02 3.44
N SER A 320 4.62 -13.71 3.28
CA SER A 320 5.75 -14.44 3.86
C SER A 320 6.80 -13.49 4.41
N SER A 321 7.58 -13.95 5.40
CA SER A 321 8.62 -13.13 6.03
C SER A 321 9.78 -12.88 5.07
N VAL A 322 10.05 -11.61 4.75
CA VAL A 322 11.15 -11.17 3.89
C VAL A 322 11.91 -10.06 4.58
N THR A 323 13.22 -10.28 4.84
CA THR A 323 14.10 -9.25 5.40
C THR A 323 14.60 -8.33 4.29
N ARG A 324 14.57 -7.00 4.53
CA ARG A 324 15.00 -5.96 3.59
C ARG A 324 15.77 -4.85 4.31
N ALA A 325 16.42 -3.98 3.57
CA ALA A 325 17.15 -2.81 4.04
C ALA A 325 18.33 -3.14 4.97
N GLY A 326 19.20 -4.10 4.54
CA GLY A 326 20.49 -4.34 5.17
C GLY A 326 21.55 -3.34 4.72
N GLY A 327 22.47 -2.94 5.61
CA GLY A 327 23.61 -2.07 5.28
C GLY A 327 24.73 -2.80 4.52
N GLY A 328 25.54 -2.07 3.76
CA GLY A 328 26.73 -2.60 3.07
C GLY A 328 27.91 -2.80 3.99
N GLY A 329 28.77 -3.78 3.69
CA GLY A 329 30.03 -4.04 4.39
C GLY A 329 31.14 -3.07 3.98
N GLY A 330 32.00 -2.68 4.91
CA GLY A 330 33.20 -1.88 4.67
C GLY A 330 34.32 -2.70 3.99
N GLY A 331 35.10 -2.04 3.17
CA GLY A 331 36.28 -2.64 2.49
C GLY A 331 37.46 -2.80 3.42
N ALA A 332 38.33 -3.74 3.14
CA ALA A 332 39.55 -4.04 3.91
C ALA A 332 40.65 -4.62 3.07
N ASN A 333 41.90 -4.61 3.62
CA ASN A 333 43.04 -5.31 3.02
C ASN A 333 42.97 -6.84 3.18
N THR A 334 42.45 -7.32 4.30
CA THR A 334 42.46 -8.74 4.65
C THR A 334 41.12 -9.31 5.07
N SER A 335 40.33 -8.58 5.87
CA SER A 335 39.08 -9.08 6.44
C SER A 335 37.96 -8.05 6.23
N PRO A 336 37.34 -8.01 5.05
CA PRO A 336 36.27 -7.04 4.76
C PRO A 336 35.01 -7.39 5.54
N GLY A 337 34.19 -6.38 5.74
CA GLY A 337 32.92 -6.52 6.40
C GLY A 337 31.90 -7.29 5.58
N SER A 338 31.12 -8.15 6.22
CA SER A 338 29.95 -8.78 5.59
C SER A 338 28.85 -7.74 5.32
N GLY A 339 28.04 -7.97 4.29
CA GLY A 339 26.80 -7.23 4.12
C GLY A 339 25.76 -7.60 5.18
N GLY A 340 24.94 -6.65 5.58
CA GLY A 340 23.83 -6.87 6.51
C GLY A 340 22.74 -7.76 5.92
N SER A 341 22.08 -8.54 6.78
CA SER A 341 20.92 -9.34 6.37
C SER A 341 19.84 -8.45 5.74
N GLY A 342 19.17 -8.95 4.71
CA GLY A 342 18.19 -8.17 3.95
C GLY A 342 18.76 -7.54 2.68
N GLY A 343 19.88 -8.07 2.17
CA GLY A 343 20.41 -7.77 0.84
C GLY A 343 21.61 -6.80 0.79
N GLY A 344 22.24 -6.49 1.91
CA GLY A 344 23.45 -5.65 1.94
C GLY A 344 24.60 -6.24 1.13
N GLY A 345 25.27 -5.43 0.32
CA GLY A 345 26.49 -5.83 -0.41
C GLY A 345 27.65 -6.04 0.54
N ALA A 346 28.40 -7.13 0.41
CA ALA A 346 29.58 -7.38 1.23
C ALA A 346 30.75 -6.48 0.81
N GLY A 347 31.57 -6.06 1.75
CA GLY A 347 32.86 -5.46 1.47
C GLY A 347 33.81 -6.51 0.84
N THR A 348 34.87 -6.05 0.19
CA THR A 348 35.83 -6.92 -0.48
C THR A 348 37.26 -6.50 -0.21
N THR A 349 38.20 -7.43 -0.42
CA THR A 349 39.64 -7.19 -0.50
C THR A 349 40.08 -6.92 -1.93
N SER A 350 39.22 -7.11 -2.91
CA SER A 350 39.50 -7.12 -4.33
C SER A 350 38.52 -6.25 -5.11
N TYR A 351 38.54 -6.38 -6.44
CA TYR A 351 37.80 -5.56 -7.40
C TYR A 351 36.33 -5.99 -7.62
N THR A 352 35.79 -6.87 -6.83
CA THR A 352 34.43 -7.37 -7.04
C THR A 352 33.42 -6.33 -6.58
N LEU A 353 32.46 -5.99 -7.45
CA LEU A 353 31.35 -5.09 -7.16
C LEU A 353 30.27 -5.87 -6.39
N ASN A 354 30.11 -5.60 -5.12
CA ASN A 354 29.02 -6.19 -4.33
C ASN A 354 27.94 -5.14 -4.09
N SER A 355 27.04 -5.01 -5.05
CA SER A 355 25.90 -4.12 -4.93
C SER A 355 24.89 -4.63 -3.90
N GLY A 356 24.16 -3.70 -3.31
CA GLY A 356 22.94 -4.02 -2.58
C GLY A 356 21.90 -4.65 -3.49
N THR A 357 21.13 -5.58 -2.97
CA THR A 357 20.08 -6.28 -3.73
C THR A 357 18.99 -5.30 -4.17
N ALA A 358 18.62 -5.35 -5.44
CA ALA A 358 17.55 -4.51 -5.98
C ALA A 358 16.20 -4.78 -5.27
N ASN A 359 15.36 -3.78 -5.15
CA ASN A 359 14.04 -3.83 -4.52
C ASN A 359 14.06 -4.21 -3.04
N THR A 360 15.19 -3.93 -2.39
CA THR A 360 15.34 -4.13 -0.93
C THR A 360 15.77 -2.87 -0.19
N GLY A 361 16.22 -1.84 -0.92
CA GLY A 361 16.76 -0.63 -0.33
C GLY A 361 18.11 -0.83 0.40
N SER A 362 18.84 -1.89 0.09
CA SER A 362 20.06 -2.26 0.81
C SER A 362 21.26 -1.45 0.36
N GLY A 363 22.21 -1.21 1.28
CA GLY A 363 23.45 -0.51 0.98
C GLY A 363 24.42 -1.33 0.13
N GLY A 364 25.25 -0.68 -0.68
CA GLY A 364 26.34 -1.26 -1.47
C GLY A 364 27.59 -1.53 -0.63
N GLY A 365 28.30 -2.61 -0.90
CA GLY A 365 29.57 -2.95 -0.27
C GLY A 365 30.73 -2.10 -0.78
N SER A 366 31.76 -1.91 0.03
CA SER A 366 32.99 -1.19 -0.36
C SER A 366 34.03 -2.12 -0.96
N GLY A 367 34.82 -1.60 -1.91
CA GLY A 367 35.98 -2.27 -2.49
C GLY A 367 37.24 -2.21 -1.60
N GLY A 368 38.15 -3.17 -1.77
CA GLY A 368 39.46 -3.19 -1.15
C GLY A 368 40.49 -2.36 -1.89
N VAL A 369 41.81 -2.60 -1.62
CA VAL A 369 42.93 -1.90 -2.25
C VAL A 369 43.28 -2.45 -3.63
N GLY A 370 43.70 -1.58 -4.55
CA GLY A 370 44.55 -1.95 -5.68
C GLY A 370 43.91 -1.85 -7.07
N GLY A 371 43.04 -0.95 -7.40
CA GLY A 371 42.59 -0.78 -8.77
C GLY A 371 41.62 0.34 -9.07
N THR A 372 41.31 0.47 -10.35
CA THR A 372 40.43 1.49 -10.92
C THR A 372 38.95 1.16 -10.86
N ILE A 373 38.52 0.32 -9.94
CA ILE A 373 37.14 -0.20 -9.92
C ILE A 373 36.31 0.46 -8.79
N SER A 374 35.03 0.62 -9.04
CA SER A 374 34.07 1.23 -8.14
C SER A 374 33.65 0.30 -6.98
N GLY A 375 33.10 0.86 -5.90
CA GLY A 375 32.35 0.12 -4.90
C GLY A 375 31.03 -0.44 -5.50
N GLY A 376 30.21 -1.09 -4.68
CA GLY A 376 28.91 -1.59 -5.08
C GLY A 376 27.85 -0.47 -5.10
N ASN A 377 26.94 -0.53 -6.04
CA ASN A 377 25.74 0.34 -6.01
C ASN A 377 24.87 -0.01 -4.78
N GLY A 378 24.16 0.96 -4.26
CA GLY A 378 22.99 0.68 -3.41
C GLY A 378 21.88 -0.03 -4.19
N GLY A 379 21.11 -0.88 -3.52
CA GLY A 379 19.91 -1.48 -4.11
C GLY A 379 18.77 -0.46 -4.22
N SER A 380 17.95 -0.58 -5.26
CA SER A 380 16.74 0.22 -5.37
C SER A 380 15.79 -0.03 -4.19
N GLY A 381 14.99 0.98 -3.85
CA GLY A 381 13.88 0.86 -2.92
C GLY A 381 12.71 0.05 -3.46
N ILE A 382 11.65 0.00 -2.69
CA ILE A 382 10.38 -0.64 -3.05
C ILE A 382 9.23 0.02 -2.28
N VAL A 383 8.06 0.10 -2.90
CA VAL A 383 6.80 0.45 -2.22
C VAL A 383 5.86 -0.75 -2.33
N ILE A 384 5.38 -1.24 -1.19
CA ILE A 384 4.44 -2.37 -1.15
C ILE A 384 3.16 -1.87 -0.47
N LEU A 385 2.03 -2.12 -1.11
CA LEU A 385 0.69 -1.72 -0.65
C LEU A 385 -0.16 -2.97 -0.48
N ARG A 386 -0.82 -3.09 0.68
CA ARG A 386 -1.74 -4.19 0.98
C ARG A 386 -3.11 -3.63 1.34
N TYR A 387 -4.14 -4.09 0.66
CA TYR A 387 -5.52 -3.60 0.74
C TYR A 387 -6.51 -4.71 0.42
N VAL A 388 -7.77 -4.55 0.84
CA VAL A 388 -8.83 -5.55 0.62
C VAL A 388 -9.01 -5.83 -0.88
N ASN A 389 -9.18 -7.09 -1.25
CA ASN A 389 -9.16 -7.57 -2.64
C ASN A 389 -10.35 -7.11 -3.50
N THR A 390 -11.37 -6.49 -2.88
CA THR A 390 -12.52 -5.89 -3.59
C THR A 390 -12.12 -4.65 -4.40
N TYR A 391 -11.03 -3.97 -4.01
CA TYR A 391 -10.52 -2.81 -4.74
C TYR A 391 -9.61 -3.22 -5.89
N THR A 392 -9.54 -2.34 -6.91
CA THR A 392 -8.61 -2.47 -8.03
C THR A 392 -7.66 -1.28 -8.03
N LEU A 393 -6.36 -1.54 -8.08
CA LEU A 393 -5.34 -0.52 -8.19
C LEU A 393 -5.02 -0.28 -9.67
N THR A 394 -5.07 0.99 -10.09
CA THR A 394 -4.52 1.46 -11.36
C THR A 394 -3.27 2.30 -11.08
N ALA A 395 -2.24 2.13 -11.90
CA ALA A 395 -1.00 2.89 -11.81
C ALA A 395 -0.72 3.62 -13.12
N THR A 396 -0.17 4.83 -13.02
CA THR A 396 0.17 5.71 -14.16
C THR A 396 1.62 6.16 -14.08
N GLY A 397 2.07 6.88 -15.09
CA GLY A 397 3.46 7.34 -15.19
C GLY A 397 4.42 6.22 -15.60
N THR A 398 5.59 6.18 -14.97
CA THR A 398 6.64 5.18 -15.25
C THR A 398 6.69 4.07 -14.21
N LEU A 399 5.65 3.91 -13.38
CA LEU A 399 5.60 2.91 -12.31
C LEU A 399 5.64 1.48 -12.87
N VAL A 400 6.58 0.69 -12.38
CA VAL A 400 6.66 -0.75 -12.63
C VAL A 400 6.09 -1.47 -11.41
N HIS A 401 5.03 -2.24 -11.60
CA HIS A 401 4.34 -2.89 -10.49
C HIS A 401 3.83 -4.29 -10.84
N SER A 402 3.56 -5.06 -9.81
CA SER A 402 2.85 -6.35 -9.88
C SER A 402 1.89 -6.45 -8.70
N THR A 403 0.75 -7.13 -8.92
CA THR A 403 -0.26 -7.36 -7.89
C THR A 403 -0.53 -8.86 -7.77
N ALA A 404 -0.54 -9.34 -6.54
CA ALA A 404 -0.93 -10.72 -6.18
C ALA A 404 -2.08 -10.68 -5.18
N THR A 405 -2.88 -11.75 -5.14
CA THR A 405 -3.92 -11.94 -4.12
C THR A 405 -3.38 -12.83 -3.00
N ASP A 406 -3.60 -12.42 -1.76
CA ASP A 406 -3.22 -13.16 -0.56
C ASP A 406 -4.42 -13.16 0.42
N GLY A 407 -5.18 -14.24 0.39
CA GLY A 407 -6.44 -14.38 1.14
C GLY A 407 -7.48 -13.34 0.72
N SER A 408 -7.94 -12.53 1.67
CA SER A 408 -8.90 -11.44 1.45
C SER A 408 -8.27 -10.15 0.92
N ASP A 409 -6.95 -10.11 0.73
CA ASP A 409 -6.22 -8.90 0.35
C ASP A 409 -5.57 -9.03 -1.02
N LYS A 410 -5.28 -7.88 -1.62
CA LYS A 410 -4.32 -7.73 -2.70
C LYS A 410 -3.05 -7.09 -2.16
N VAL A 411 -1.92 -7.55 -2.68
CA VAL A 411 -0.59 -7.00 -2.40
C VAL A 411 0.01 -6.50 -3.71
N THR A 412 0.19 -5.20 -3.81
CA THR A 412 0.84 -4.56 -4.96
C THR A 412 2.24 -4.14 -4.58
N SER A 413 3.23 -4.65 -5.31
CA SER A 413 4.64 -4.26 -5.20
C SER A 413 5.02 -3.33 -6.35
N LEU A 414 5.47 -2.11 -6.03
CA LEU A 414 5.97 -1.13 -6.98
C LEU A 414 7.50 -1.11 -6.84
N THR A 415 8.21 -1.45 -7.93
CA THR A 415 9.64 -1.74 -7.92
C THR A 415 10.50 -0.69 -8.62
N ALA A 416 9.91 0.21 -9.40
CA ALA A 416 10.60 1.32 -10.05
C ALA A 416 9.63 2.41 -10.50
N GLY A 417 10.16 3.59 -10.77
CA GLY A 417 9.47 4.68 -11.45
C GLY A 417 8.80 5.69 -10.52
N THR A 418 8.14 6.64 -11.17
CA THR A 418 7.33 7.69 -10.53
C THR A 418 6.01 7.84 -11.26
N GLY A 419 4.94 8.05 -10.54
CA GLY A 419 3.60 8.23 -11.09
C GLY A 419 2.56 8.36 -10.00
N ASN A 420 1.32 8.05 -10.34
CA ASN A 420 0.23 8.01 -9.39
C ASN A 420 -0.39 6.61 -9.35
N ILE A 421 -0.93 6.25 -8.19
CA ILE A 421 -1.84 5.13 -8.03
C ILE A 421 -3.23 5.65 -7.71
N GLN A 422 -4.24 4.88 -8.09
CA GLN A 422 -5.64 5.11 -7.76
C GLN A 422 -6.28 3.78 -7.38
N LEU A 423 -7.06 3.75 -6.30
CA LEU A 423 -7.92 2.63 -5.95
C LEU A 423 -9.35 2.87 -6.45
N ASN A 424 -9.94 1.82 -7.03
CA ASN A 424 -11.30 1.85 -7.58
C ASN A 424 -12.10 0.65 -7.10
#